data_b77800366bab6db1e9954fde18d30899
#
_entry.id   b77800366bab6db1e9954fde18d30899
#
_cell.length_a   1.000
_cell.length_b   1.000
_cell.length_c   1.000
_cell.angle_alpha   90.00
_cell.angle_beta   90.00
_cell.angle_gamma   90.00
#
_symmetry.space_group_name_H-M   'P 1'
#
loop_
_entity.id
_entity.type
_entity.pdbx_description
1 polymer ?
#
loop_
_entity_poly.entity_id
_entity_poly.type
_entity_poly.pdbx_seq_one_letter_code
_entity_poly.pdbx_strand_id
1 'polypeptide(L)'
;TLLKPHVADPAPEAGDPLESAQELFSNGHLAEAEVLLKSILSENNQHAAALILYARCLAERGELGEAETLLNAVKGDEHKQALAGARAQLTFLRQVAELPEAALLKSRLAQNPEDDEAAYQLAIHQLARQQYEPALEALLRVFVRNRSYADGLPHKTLLQVFDLLGTGHPLVTQYRRRLYQAIY
;
A
#
# COMPACT_ATOMS: atom_id res chain seq x y z
N THR A 1 38.14 19.16 47.58
CA THR A 1 37.16 18.24 46.92
C THR A 1 36.81 18.80 45.52
N LEU A 2 37.54 18.30 44.52
CA LEU A 2 37.27 18.63 43.13
C LEU A 2 35.97 17.97 42.71
N LEU A 3 34.92 18.80 42.44
CA LEU A 3 33.71 18.36 41.78
C LEU A 3 34.08 17.89 40.36
N LYS A 4 33.86 16.61 40.06
CA LYS A 4 33.96 16.12 38.70
C LYS A 4 32.93 16.88 37.84
N PRO A 5 33.32 17.44 36.69
CA PRO A 5 32.35 18.07 35.80
C PRO A 5 31.30 17.01 35.44
N HIS A 6 30.03 17.37 35.64
CA HIS A 6 28.93 16.57 35.22
C HIS A 6 28.93 16.55 33.67
N VAL A 7 29.41 15.44 33.08
CA VAL A 7 29.27 15.22 31.66
C VAL A 7 27.76 14.90 31.45
N ALA A 8 27.05 15.85 30.89
CA ALA A 8 25.66 15.57 30.46
C ALA A 8 25.68 14.34 29.56
N ASP A 9 24.85 13.36 29.86
CA ASP A 9 24.64 12.25 28.95
C ASP A 9 24.35 12.82 27.53
N PRO A 10 25.01 12.30 26.46
CA PRO A 10 24.72 12.77 25.13
C PRO A 10 23.22 12.65 24.90
N ALA A 11 22.58 13.72 24.40
CA ALA A 11 21.20 13.67 24.01
C ALA A 11 21.00 12.43 23.10
N PRO A 12 19.93 11.64 23.28
CA PRO A 12 19.70 10.50 22.40
C PRO A 12 19.84 10.99 20.96
N GLU A 13 20.67 10.32 20.16
CA GLU A 13 20.82 10.66 18.76
C GLU A 13 19.41 10.76 18.17
N ALA A 14 19.08 11.92 17.62
CA ALA A 14 17.82 12.09 16.91
C ALA A 14 17.82 11.04 15.81
N GLY A 15 16.91 10.05 15.88
CA GLY A 15 16.77 9.00 14.86
C GLY A 15 16.63 9.62 13.48
N ASP A 16 16.84 8.82 12.43
CA ASP A 16 16.65 9.24 11.06
C ASP A 16 15.23 9.82 10.91
N PRO A 17 15.06 11.08 10.49
CA PRO A 17 13.75 11.69 10.32
C PRO A 17 12.82 10.87 9.40
N LEU A 18 13.38 10.20 8.39
CA LEU A 18 12.62 9.33 7.49
C LEU A 18 12.08 8.10 8.22
N GLU A 19 12.90 7.44 9.05
CA GLU A 19 12.44 6.31 9.85
C GLU A 19 11.32 6.72 10.81
N SER A 20 11.47 7.87 11.47
CA SER A 20 10.43 8.42 12.34
C SER A 20 9.14 8.71 11.59
N ALA A 21 9.23 9.25 10.36
CA ALA A 21 8.06 9.47 9.51
C ALA A 21 7.39 8.15 9.09
N GLN A 22 8.17 7.11 8.81
CA GLN A 22 7.66 5.76 8.49
C GLN A 22 6.92 5.14 9.68
N GLU A 23 7.46 5.27 10.89
CA GLU A 23 6.81 4.79 12.11
C GLU A 23 5.48 5.52 12.36
N LEU A 24 5.47 6.85 12.24
CA LEU A 24 4.25 7.65 12.37
C LEU A 24 3.20 7.25 11.35
N PHE A 25 3.59 7.07 10.09
CA PHE A 25 2.70 6.59 9.04
C PHE A 25 2.11 5.21 9.38
N SER A 26 2.94 4.27 9.81
CA SER A 26 2.52 2.91 10.17
C SER A 26 1.54 2.89 11.35
N ASN A 27 1.66 3.86 12.25
CA ASN A 27 0.79 4.02 13.40
C ASN A 27 -0.46 4.89 13.12
N GLY A 28 -0.64 5.35 11.87
CA GLY A 28 -1.77 6.18 11.47
C GLY A 28 -1.66 7.66 11.82
N HIS A 29 -0.52 8.10 12.33
CA HIS A 29 -0.24 9.51 12.68
C HIS A 29 0.18 10.31 11.44
N LEU A 30 -0.74 10.41 10.46
CA LEU A 30 -0.44 10.95 9.15
C LEU A 30 0.00 12.42 9.18
N ALA A 31 -0.68 13.25 9.98
CA ALA A 31 -0.36 14.68 10.08
C ALA A 31 1.08 14.91 10.63
N GLU A 32 1.47 14.14 11.63
CA GLU A 32 2.81 14.22 12.22
C GLU A 32 3.87 13.70 11.23
N ALA A 33 3.57 12.61 10.53
CA ALA A 33 4.45 12.10 9.48
C ALA A 33 4.66 13.15 8.37
N GLU A 34 3.60 13.82 7.94
CA GLU A 34 3.70 14.88 6.92
C GLU A 34 4.59 16.06 7.34
N VAL A 35 4.55 16.46 8.61
CA VAL A 35 5.42 17.54 9.12
C VAL A 35 6.89 17.17 8.95
N LEU A 36 7.27 15.94 9.33
CA LEU A 36 8.65 15.45 9.16
C LEU A 36 9.03 15.35 7.68
N LEU A 37 8.14 14.84 6.84
CA LEU A 37 8.38 14.68 5.41
C LEU A 37 8.55 16.01 4.70
N LYS A 38 7.77 17.02 5.06
CA LYS A 38 7.93 18.40 4.55
C LYS A 38 9.29 18.98 4.95
N SER A 39 9.75 18.73 6.17
CA SER A 39 11.08 19.15 6.62
C SER A 39 12.18 18.49 5.79
N ILE A 40 12.11 17.16 5.57
CA ILE A 40 13.08 16.43 4.75
C ILE A 40 13.09 17.00 3.32
N LEU A 41 11.94 17.25 2.73
CA LEU A 41 11.79 17.75 1.37
C LEU A 41 12.20 19.23 1.24
N SER A 42 12.15 20.03 2.31
CA SER A 42 12.68 21.39 2.32
C SER A 42 14.21 21.41 2.19
N GLU A 43 14.89 20.41 2.71
CA GLU A 43 16.36 20.26 2.60
C GLU A 43 16.75 19.61 1.27
N ASN A 44 16.00 18.62 0.82
CA ASN A 44 16.21 17.91 -0.43
C ASN A 44 14.86 17.60 -1.12
N ASN A 45 14.44 18.44 -2.02
CA ASN A 45 13.17 18.31 -2.74
C ASN A 45 13.13 17.13 -3.73
N GLN A 46 14.23 16.43 -3.95
CA GLN A 46 14.35 15.24 -4.79
C GLN A 46 14.52 13.95 -3.98
N HIS A 47 14.33 14.02 -2.67
CA HIS A 47 14.44 12.84 -1.81
C HIS A 47 13.34 11.83 -2.13
N ALA A 48 13.68 10.81 -2.94
CA ALA A 48 12.70 9.87 -3.50
C ALA A 48 11.86 9.16 -2.44
N ALA A 49 12.48 8.62 -1.40
CA ALA A 49 11.77 7.91 -0.33
C ALA A 49 10.79 8.83 0.41
N ALA A 50 11.17 10.08 0.66
CA ALA A 50 10.30 11.07 1.31
C ALA A 50 9.12 11.47 0.40
N LEU A 51 9.35 11.65 -0.90
CA LEU A 51 8.30 11.94 -1.88
C LEU A 51 7.27 10.80 -1.92
N ILE A 52 7.73 9.56 -1.96
CA ILE A 52 6.86 8.39 -2.01
C ILE A 52 6.03 8.27 -0.74
N LEU A 53 6.65 8.41 0.43
CA LEU A 53 5.94 8.30 1.70
C LEU A 53 4.94 9.45 1.88
N TYR A 54 5.31 10.66 1.48
CA TYR A 54 4.39 11.80 1.53
C TYR A 54 3.19 11.60 0.59
N ALA A 55 3.44 11.11 -0.63
CA ALA A 55 2.35 10.76 -1.53
C ALA A 55 1.39 9.72 -0.92
N ARG A 56 1.92 8.74 -0.18
CA ARG A 56 1.09 7.76 0.51
C ARG A 56 0.26 8.39 1.64
N CYS A 57 0.82 9.33 2.39
CA CYS A 57 0.05 10.10 3.39
C CYS A 57 -1.12 10.84 2.74
N LEU A 58 -0.87 11.54 1.64
CA LEU A 58 -1.89 12.26 0.89
C LEU A 58 -2.96 11.33 0.33
N ALA A 59 -2.56 10.17 -0.18
CA ALA A 59 -3.47 9.14 -0.69
C ALA A 59 -4.42 8.63 0.40
N GLU A 60 -3.91 8.37 1.61
CA GLU A 60 -4.73 7.97 2.76
C GLU A 60 -5.75 9.04 3.16
N ARG A 61 -5.44 10.29 2.92
CA ARG A 61 -6.35 11.43 3.16
C ARG A 61 -7.32 11.69 2.00
N GLY A 62 -7.22 10.94 0.91
CA GLY A 62 -8.05 11.11 -0.26
C GLY A 62 -7.56 12.17 -1.27
N GLU A 63 -6.39 12.76 -1.04
CA GLU A 63 -5.81 13.80 -1.90
C GLU A 63 -5.00 13.16 -3.05
N LEU A 64 -5.71 12.42 -3.91
CA LEU A 64 -5.09 11.54 -4.91
C LEU A 64 -4.36 12.32 -6.01
N GLY A 65 -4.85 13.49 -6.39
CA GLY A 65 -4.19 14.34 -7.40
C GLY A 65 -2.83 14.86 -6.95
N GLU A 66 -2.75 15.33 -5.72
CA GLU A 66 -1.49 15.81 -5.13
C GLU A 66 -0.51 14.65 -4.92
N ALA A 67 -1.00 13.50 -4.47
CA ALA A 67 -0.21 12.29 -4.33
C ALA A 67 0.42 11.89 -5.68
N GLU A 68 -0.34 11.90 -6.75
CA GLU A 68 0.17 11.60 -8.10
C GLU A 68 1.25 12.58 -8.54
N THR A 69 1.08 13.86 -8.27
CA THR A 69 2.07 14.90 -8.59
C THR A 69 3.41 14.60 -7.90
N LEU A 70 3.38 14.21 -6.62
CA LEU A 70 4.59 13.84 -5.88
C LEU A 70 5.26 12.59 -6.46
N LEU A 71 4.48 11.57 -6.81
CA LEU A 71 5.03 10.34 -7.40
C LEU A 71 5.66 10.61 -8.78
N ASN A 72 5.08 11.53 -9.56
CA ASN A 72 5.64 11.92 -10.85
C ASN A 72 6.94 12.72 -10.71
N ALA A 73 7.19 13.33 -9.57
CA ALA A 73 8.43 14.04 -9.29
C ALA A 73 9.60 13.11 -8.91
N VAL A 74 9.32 11.85 -8.58
CA VAL A 74 10.36 10.87 -8.21
C VAL A 74 11.23 10.55 -9.42
N LYS A 75 12.55 10.68 -9.25
CA LYS A 75 13.55 10.40 -10.29
C LYS A 75 14.45 9.26 -9.86
N GLY A 76 14.99 8.54 -10.85
CA GLY A 76 15.89 7.42 -10.62
C GLY A 76 15.20 6.11 -10.31
N ASP A 77 15.96 5.04 -10.24
CA ASP A 77 15.47 3.66 -10.11
C ASP A 77 15.69 3.05 -8.72
N GLU A 78 16.28 3.81 -7.80
CA GLU A 78 16.67 3.32 -6.47
C GLU A 78 15.46 2.81 -5.65
N HIS A 79 14.30 3.46 -5.82
CA HIS A 79 13.07 3.11 -5.10
C HIS A 79 11.96 2.62 -6.04
N LYS A 80 12.32 1.96 -7.12
CA LYS A 80 11.40 1.53 -8.18
C LYS A 80 10.25 0.68 -7.65
N GLN A 81 10.53 -0.27 -6.74
CA GLN A 81 9.50 -1.13 -6.16
C GLN A 81 8.53 -0.34 -5.28
N ALA A 82 9.04 0.52 -4.42
CA ALA A 82 8.22 1.37 -3.56
C ALA A 82 7.36 2.35 -4.37
N LEU A 83 7.91 2.92 -5.44
CA LEU A 83 7.19 3.80 -6.35
C LEU A 83 6.05 3.06 -7.07
N ALA A 84 6.32 1.86 -7.59
CA ALA A 84 5.30 1.02 -8.22
C ALA A 84 4.17 0.69 -7.24
N GLY A 85 4.52 0.39 -5.99
CA GLY A 85 3.57 0.14 -4.90
C GLY A 85 2.66 1.32 -4.62
N ALA A 86 3.22 2.49 -4.49
CA ALA A 86 2.46 3.72 -4.25
C ALA A 86 1.53 4.06 -5.43
N ARG A 87 1.98 3.89 -6.67
CA ARG A 87 1.16 4.11 -7.87
C ARG A 87 0.00 3.13 -7.96
N ALA A 88 0.24 1.85 -7.64
CA ALA A 88 -0.82 0.84 -7.61
C ALA A 88 -1.87 1.15 -6.53
N GLN A 89 -1.45 1.58 -5.36
CA GLN A 89 -2.37 2.02 -4.31
C GLN A 89 -3.28 3.16 -4.79
N LEU A 90 -2.72 4.17 -5.47
CA LEU A 90 -3.53 5.25 -6.07
C LEU A 90 -4.55 4.72 -7.05
N THR A 91 -4.17 3.78 -7.91
CA THR A 91 -5.06 3.16 -8.88
C THR A 91 -6.23 2.46 -8.17
N PHE A 92 -5.95 1.66 -7.13
CA PHE A 92 -7.00 0.99 -6.37
C PHE A 92 -7.89 1.98 -5.61
N LEU A 93 -7.35 3.04 -5.03
CA LEU A 93 -8.12 4.10 -4.37
C LEU A 93 -9.07 4.81 -5.34
N ARG A 94 -8.63 5.08 -6.58
CA ARG A 94 -9.49 5.65 -7.62
C ARG A 94 -10.61 4.69 -8.00
N GLN A 95 -10.31 3.40 -8.16
CA GLN A 95 -11.32 2.39 -8.44
C GLN A 95 -12.36 2.31 -7.34
N VAL A 96 -11.91 2.33 -6.08
CA VAL A 96 -12.79 2.28 -4.89
C VAL A 96 -13.79 3.43 -4.87
N ALA A 97 -13.42 4.63 -5.35
CA ALA A 97 -14.30 5.78 -5.39
C ALA A 97 -15.56 5.55 -6.25
N GLU A 98 -15.46 4.65 -7.24
CA GLU A 98 -16.56 4.29 -8.16
C GLU A 98 -17.32 3.02 -7.70
N LEU A 99 -16.90 2.38 -6.62
CA LEU A 99 -17.47 1.13 -6.12
C LEU A 99 -18.44 1.36 -4.96
N PRO A 100 -19.37 0.42 -4.70
CA PRO A 100 -20.15 0.42 -3.47
C PRO A 100 -19.24 0.39 -2.23
N GLU A 101 -19.71 0.92 -1.12
CA GLU A 101 -18.98 0.90 0.15
C GLU A 101 -18.68 -0.54 0.61
N ALA A 102 -17.53 -0.73 1.26
CA ALA A 102 -17.09 -2.04 1.74
C ALA A 102 -18.13 -2.72 2.66
N ALA A 103 -18.81 -1.94 3.50
CA ALA A 103 -19.84 -2.47 4.39
C ALA A 103 -21.02 -3.10 3.62
N LEU A 104 -21.45 -2.46 2.53
CA LEU A 104 -22.50 -3.00 1.66
C LEU A 104 -22.05 -4.30 0.97
N LEU A 105 -20.81 -4.34 0.47
CA LEU A 105 -20.26 -5.52 -0.17
C LEU A 105 -20.14 -6.70 0.81
N LYS A 106 -19.72 -6.44 2.04
CA LYS A 106 -19.70 -7.46 3.11
C LYS A 106 -21.09 -8.00 3.41
N SER A 107 -22.10 -7.13 3.44
CA SER A 107 -23.49 -7.52 3.64
C SER A 107 -24.00 -8.39 2.50
N ARG A 108 -23.68 -8.04 1.24
CA ARG A 108 -24.02 -8.87 0.07
C ARG A 108 -23.39 -10.26 0.15
N LEU A 109 -22.12 -10.35 0.54
CA LEU A 109 -21.41 -11.61 0.70
C LEU A 109 -21.97 -12.46 1.85
N ALA A 110 -22.44 -11.82 2.93
CA ALA A 110 -23.10 -12.53 4.02
C ALA A 110 -24.42 -13.19 3.57
N GLN A 111 -25.15 -12.52 2.67
CA GLN A 111 -26.40 -13.04 2.10
C GLN A 111 -26.14 -14.09 1.00
N ASN A 112 -25.11 -13.87 0.17
CA ASN A 112 -24.72 -14.76 -0.91
C ASN A 112 -23.19 -14.87 -0.97
N PRO A 113 -22.58 -15.91 -0.38
CA PRO A 113 -21.14 -16.13 -0.41
C PRO A 113 -20.56 -16.35 -1.82
N GLU A 114 -21.38 -16.64 -2.80
CA GLU A 114 -21.01 -16.85 -4.21
C GLU A 114 -21.22 -15.60 -5.09
N ASP A 115 -21.45 -14.44 -4.48
CA ASP A 115 -21.52 -13.16 -5.18
C ASP A 115 -20.13 -12.73 -5.65
N ASP A 116 -19.74 -13.14 -6.86
CA ASP A 116 -18.41 -12.89 -7.43
C ASP A 116 -18.12 -11.40 -7.59
N GLU A 117 -19.11 -10.61 -7.99
CA GLU A 117 -18.95 -9.15 -8.10
C GLU A 117 -18.63 -8.51 -6.76
N ALA A 118 -19.38 -8.84 -5.71
CA ALA A 118 -19.14 -8.32 -4.37
C ALA A 118 -17.79 -8.76 -3.83
N ALA A 119 -17.40 -10.01 -4.06
CA ALA A 119 -16.09 -10.54 -3.63
C ALA A 119 -14.94 -9.82 -4.32
N TYR A 120 -15.03 -9.61 -5.63
CA TYR A 120 -14.02 -8.89 -6.40
C TYR A 120 -13.92 -7.43 -5.97
N GLN A 121 -15.04 -6.72 -5.88
CA GLN A 121 -15.05 -5.31 -5.47
C GLN A 121 -14.53 -5.12 -4.04
N LEU A 122 -14.86 -6.02 -3.12
CA LEU A 122 -14.30 -5.99 -1.77
C LEU A 122 -12.79 -6.23 -1.77
N ALA A 123 -12.28 -7.11 -2.64
CA ALA A 123 -10.85 -7.31 -2.80
C ALA A 123 -10.14 -6.02 -3.26
N ILE A 124 -10.75 -5.23 -4.15
CA ILE A 124 -10.20 -3.93 -4.54
C ILE A 124 -10.14 -2.97 -3.35
N HIS A 125 -11.17 -2.92 -2.50
CA HIS A 125 -11.11 -2.15 -1.25
C HIS A 125 -9.96 -2.59 -0.34
N GLN A 126 -9.73 -3.89 -0.23
CA GLN A 126 -8.63 -4.44 0.57
C GLN A 126 -7.27 -4.06 -0.02
N LEU A 127 -7.10 -4.14 -1.34
CA LEU A 127 -5.87 -3.72 -2.03
C LEU A 127 -5.59 -2.22 -1.84
N ALA A 128 -6.61 -1.37 -1.90
CA ALA A 128 -6.48 0.06 -1.65
C ALA A 128 -5.97 0.36 -0.23
N ARG A 129 -6.30 -0.51 0.73
CA ARG A 129 -5.84 -0.45 2.12
C ARG A 129 -4.57 -1.26 2.39
N GLN A 130 -3.95 -1.81 1.36
CA GLN A 130 -2.75 -2.66 1.45
C GLN A 130 -2.97 -3.94 2.28
N GLN A 131 -4.20 -4.41 2.36
CA GLN A 131 -4.56 -5.69 2.97
C GLN A 131 -4.43 -6.79 1.93
N TYR A 132 -3.19 -7.15 1.59
CA TYR A 132 -2.90 -8.00 0.44
C TYR A 132 -3.34 -9.45 0.63
N GLU A 133 -3.13 -10.04 1.79
CA GLU A 133 -3.46 -11.44 2.02
C GLU A 133 -4.96 -11.74 1.85
N PRO A 134 -5.89 -11.03 2.52
CA PRO A 134 -7.31 -11.27 2.30
C PRO A 134 -7.75 -10.95 0.88
N ALA A 135 -7.14 -9.95 0.23
CA ALA A 135 -7.43 -9.62 -1.17
C ALA A 135 -7.01 -10.75 -2.11
N LEU A 136 -5.79 -11.26 -1.97
CA LEU A 136 -5.29 -12.39 -2.77
C LEU A 136 -6.15 -13.64 -2.57
N GLU A 137 -6.56 -13.93 -1.35
CA GLU A 137 -7.45 -15.06 -1.04
C GLU A 137 -8.80 -14.91 -1.75
N ALA A 138 -9.42 -13.73 -1.69
CA ALA A 138 -10.69 -13.47 -2.34
C ALA A 138 -10.59 -13.57 -3.87
N LEU A 139 -9.56 -12.98 -4.46
CA LEU A 139 -9.32 -13.01 -5.90
C LEU A 139 -9.10 -14.45 -6.41
N LEU A 140 -8.29 -15.23 -5.70
CA LEU A 140 -8.04 -16.62 -6.06
C LEU A 140 -9.32 -17.45 -5.97
N ARG A 141 -10.12 -17.26 -4.94
CA ARG A 141 -11.39 -17.96 -4.76
C ARG A 141 -12.37 -17.67 -5.89
N VAL A 142 -12.51 -16.40 -6.30
CA VAL A 142 -13.35 -16.04 -7.45
C VAL A 142 -12.83 -16.69 -8.73
N PHE A 143 -11.51 -16.62 -8.96
CA PHE A 143 -10.89 -17.22 -10.15
C PHE A 143 -11.12 -18.74 -10.22
N VAL A 144 -10.94 -19.45 -9.12
CA VAL A 144 -11.14 -20.91 -9.09
C VAL A 144 -12.60 -21.28 -9.36
N ARG A 145 -13.54 -20.54 -8.78
CA ARG A 145 -14.97 -20.79 -8.95
C ARG A 145 -15.49 -20.40 -10.34
N ASN A 146 -15.02 -19.28 -10.88
CA ASN A 146 -15.51 -18.71 -12.13
C ASN A 146 -14.38 -18.04 -12.91
N ARG A 147 -13.66 -18.82 -13.71
CA ARG A 147 -12.49 -18.33 -14.46
C ARG A 147 -12.81 -17.26 -15.50
N SER A 148 -14.03 -17.26 -16.02
CA SER A 148 -14.46 -16.30 -17.04
C SER A 148 -15.07 -15.02 -16.46
N TYR A 149 -15.23 -14.94 -15.13
CA TYR A 149 -15.80 -13.76 -14.50
C TYR A 149 -15.03 -12.50 -14.95
N ALA A 150 -15.79 -11.50 -15.42
CA ALA A 150 -15.27 -10.21 -15.87
C ALA A 150 -14.05 -10.33 -16.81
N ASP A 151 -14.12 -11.27 -17.77
CA ASP A 151 -13.06 -11.54 -18.75
C ASP A 151 -11.69 -11.91 -18.13
N GLY A 152 -11.72 -12.64 -17.02
CA GLY A 152 -10.53 -13.05 -16.31
C GLY A 152 -9.88 -11.95 -15.47
N LEU A 153 -10.61 -10.91 -15.12
CA LEU A 153 -10.11 -9.78 -14.33
C LEU A 153 -9.51 -10.19 -12.96
N PRO A 154 -10.10 -11.14 -12.21
CA PRO A 154 -9.46 -11.62 -10.97
C PRO A 154 -8.06 -12.18 -11.18
N HIS A 155 -7.82 -12.96 -12.23
CA HIS A 155 -6.51 -13.46 -12.58
C HIS A 155 -5.54 -12.32 -12.93
N LYS A 156 -5.96 -11.39 -13.74
CA LYS A 156 -5.15 -10.20 -14.11
C LYS A 156 -4.77 -9.40 -12.88
N THR A 157 -5.69 -9.23 -11.94
CA THR A 157 -5.46 -8.49 -10.70
C THR A 157 -4.49 -9.24 -9.77
N LEU A 158 -4.60 -10.58 -9.68
CA LEU A 158 -3.61 -11.41 -8.96
C LEU A 158 -2.19 -11.17 -9.49
N LEU A 159 -2.01 -11.22 -10.82
CA LEU A 159 -0.71 -10.98 -11.44
C LEU A 159 -0.20 -9.56 -11.19
N GLN A 160 -1.08 -8.58 -11.23
CA GLN A 160 -0.73 -7.19 -10.91
C GLN A 160 -0.24 -7.04 -9.46
N VAL A 161 -0.89 -7.71 -8.51
CA VAL A 161 -0.47 -7.69 -7.10
C VAL A 161 0.87 -8.42 -6.93
N PHE A 162 1.11 -9.50 -7.64
CA PHE A 162 2.40 -10.19 -7.60
C PHE A 162 3.55 -9.29 -8.09
N ASP A 163 3.33 -8.54 -9.17
CA ASP A 163 4.30 -7.57 -9.67
C ASP A 163 4.54 -6.44 -8.68
N LEU A 164 3.47 -5.97 -8.04
CA LEU A 164 3.50 -4.93 -7.02
C LEU A 164 4.33 -5.32 -5.79
N LEU A 165 4.12 -6.53 -5.26
CA LEU A 165 4.82 -7.04 -4.08
C LEU A 165 6.25 -7.52 -4.40
N GLY A 166 6.49 -7.99 -5.62
CA GLY A 166 7.78 -8.51 -6.05
C GLY A 166 7.97 -10.00 -5.78
N THR A 167 8.85 -10.62 -6.56
CA THR A 167 9.06 -12.10 -6.57
C THR A 167 9.55 -12.68 -5.24
N GLY A 168 10.22 -11.87 -4.41
CA GLY A 168 10.74 -12.29 -3.11
C GLY A 168 9.73 -12.23 -1.96
N HIS A 169 8.54 -11.69 -2.21
CA HIS A 169 7.54 -11.54 -1.16
C HIS A 169 6.90 -12.90 -0.79
N PRO A 170 6.78 -13.25 0.50
CA PRO A 170 6.22 -14.54 0.94
C PRO A 170 4.81 -14.81 0.39
N LEU A 171 3.94 -13.80 0.34
CA LEU A 171 2.59 -13.92 -0.21
C LEU A 171 2.61 -14.25 -1.70
N VAL A 172 3.54 -13.67 -2.45
CA VAL A 172 3.69 -13.97 -3.89
C VAL A 172 4.07 -15.43 -4.10
N THR A 173 5.02 -15.95 -3.34
CA THR A 173 5.43 -17.36 -3.41
C THR A 173 4.25 -18.28 -3.10
N GLN A 174 3.52 -18.00 -2.04
CA GLN A 174 2.38 -18.80 -1.59
C GLN A 174 1.24 -18.81 -2.61
N TYR A 175 0.78 -17.63 -3.04
CA TYR A 175 -0.38 -17.50 -3.92
C TYR A 175 -0.06 -17.84 -5.38
N ARG A 176 1.16 -17.63 -5.82
CA ARG A 176 1.59 -18.08 -7.15
C ARG A 176 1.55 -19.61 -7.25
N ARG A 177 1.98 -20.32 -6.22
CA ARG A 177 1.87 -21.78 -6.14
C ARG A 177 0.41 -22.23 -6.21
N ARG A 178 -0.45 -21.63 -5.41
CA ARG A 178 -1.89 -21.96 -5.39
C ARG A 178 -2.57 -21.65 -6.72
N LEU A 179 -2.23 -20.53 -7.35
CA LEU A 179 -2.73 -20.17 -8.67
C LEU A 179 -2.29 -21.19 -9.72
N TYR A 180 -1.03 -21.59 -9.71
CA TYR A 180 -0.52 -22.62 -10.62
C TYR A 180 -1.26 -23.95 -10.45
N GLN A 181 -1.47 -24.40 -9.22
CA GLN A 181 -2.23 -25.61 -8.93
C GLN A 181 -3.70 -25.52 -9.38
N ALA A 182 -4.29 -24.34 -9.37
CA ALA A 182 -5.66 -24.12 -9.84
C ALA A 182 -5.76 -24.15 -11.36
N ILE A 183 -4.70 -23.80 -12.09
CA ILE A 183 -4.66 -23.81 -13.57
C ILE A 183 -4.37 -25.20 -14.12
N TYR A 184 -3.48 -25.93 -13.48
CA TYR A 184 -2.97 -27.23 -13.88
C TYR A 184 -3.37 -28.34 -12.89
#